data_0e908af08fc9e08b0f106c66c2cc7172
#
_entry.id   0e908af08fc9e08b0f106c66c2cc7172
#
_cell.length_a   1.000
_cell.length_b   1.000
_cell.length_c   1.000
_cell.angle_alpha   90.00
_cell.angle_beta   90.00
_cell.angle_gamma   90.00
#
_symmetry.space_group_name_H-M   'P 1'
#
loop_
_entity.id
_entity.type
_entity.pdbx_description
1 polymer ?
#
loop_
_entity_poly.entity_id
_entity_poly.type
_entity_poly.pdbx_seq_one_letter_code
_entity_poly.pdbx_strand_id
1 'polypeptide(L)'
;VSFPIDDDNVIPVLEDDYFSDDIASRIINFVKTTFGSESLSENINFIEKCLGKTIRAYMVKDFYEDHIKRYKKRPIYWMVSSPKKGFMSLSYMHRYTNDLFARVQNNYLREYITKLEGTKDILRQIIVDESASSKDKKDADRKIKDIENKLKELISFDRDVLTSYAQNRVDIDLDDGVKVNYNKFKEVLYPIKGLDKE
;
A
#
# COMPACT_ATOMS: atom_id res chain seq x y z
N VAL A 1 2.65 -27.23 2.14
CA VAL A 1 2.54 -26.25 1.05
C VAL A 1 3.37 -25.03 1.46
N SER A 2 4.40 -24.69 0.67
CA SER A 2 5.18 -23.47 0.92
C SER A 2 4.66 -22.37 0.01
N PHE A 3 4.30 -21.22 0.58
CA PHE A 3 3.98 -20.02 -0.17
C PHE A 3 5.24 -19.13 -0.23
N PRO A 4 5.65 -18.63 -1.40
CA PRO A 4 6.88 -17.85 -1.52
C PRO A 4 6.79 -16.55 -0.72
N ILE A 5 7.87 -16.25 0.00
CA ILE A 5 8.03 -14.95 0.62
C ILE A 5 8.16 -13.89 -0.47
N ASP A 6 7.84 -12.67 -0.11
CA ASP A 6 8.11 -11.51 -0.95
C ASP A 6 9.62 -11.27 -1.07
N ASP A 7 10.12 -11.02 -2.30
CA ASP A 7 11.56 -11.00 -2.56
C ASP A 7 12.23 -9.73 -2.04
N ASP A 8 11.59 -8.58 -2.21
CA ASP A 8 12.17 -7.27 -1.91
C ASP A 8 11.69 -6.63 -0.60
N ASN A 9 10.83 -7.31 0.15
CA ASN A 9 10.26 -6.83 1.40
C ASN A 9 9.36 -5.60 1.25
N VAL A 10 8.73 -5.40 0.10
CA VAL A 10 7.79 -4.31 -0.15
C VAL A 10 6.51 -4.85 -0.76
N ILE A 11 5.41 -4.77 -0.03
CA ILE A 11 4.09 -5.23 -0.49
C ILE A 11 3.15 -4.04 -0.59
N PRO A 12 2.76 -3.60 -1.79
CA PRO A 12 1.83 -2.49 -1.97
C PRO A 12 0.46 -2.77 -1.33
N VAL A 13 -0.12 -1.73 -0.73
CA VAL A 13 -1.46 -1.75 -0.12
C VAL A 13 -2.26 -0.61 -0.71
N LEU A 14 -2.93 -0.86 -1.84
CA LEU A 14 -3.59 0.15 -2.67
C LEU A 14 -5.07 -0.16 -2.86
N GLU A 15 -5.86 0.89 -3.10
CA GLU A 15 -7.30 0.77 -3.34
C GLU A 15 -7.63 -0.01 -4.63
N ASP A 16 -6.78 0.15 -5.65
CA ASP A 16 -6.94 -0.47 -6.96
C ASP A 16 -5.77 -1.42 -7.28
N ASP A 17 -5.97 -2.26 -8.29
CA ASP A 17 -5.04 -3.30 -8.72
C ASP A 17 -3.98 -2.73 -9.69
N TYR A 18 -2.98 -2.04 -9.14
CA TYR A 18 -1.88 -1.47 -9.92
C TYR A 18 -0.63 -2.35 -9.97
N PHE A 19 -0.50 -3.31 -9.03
CA PHE A 19 0.65 -4.22 -8.94
C PHE A 19 0.17 -5.65 -8.75
N SER A 20 0.77 -6.58 -9.48
CA SER A 20 0.44 -8.01 -9.42
C SER A 20 0.83 -8.68 -8.10
N ASP A 21 1.74 -8.06 -7.35
CA ASP A 21 2.26 -8.50 -6.05
C ASP A 21 1.69 -7.73 -4.86
N ASP A 22 0.61 -6.96 -5.07
CA ASP A 22 -0.05 -6.25 -3.99
C ASP A 22 -0.64 -7.21 -2.94
N ILE A 23 -0.96 -6.66 -1.78
CA ILE A 23 -1.41 -7.46 -0.62
C ILE A 23 -2.66 -8.28 -0.92
N ALA A 24 -3.63 -7.75 -1.67
CA ALA A 24 -4.85 -8.46 -1.99
C ALA A 24 -4.58 -9.64 -2.93
N SER A 25 -3.78 -9.43 -3.97
CA SER A 25 -3.33 -10.44 -4.92
C SER A 25 -2.53 -11.54 -4.21
N ARG A 26 -1.65 -11.18 -3.29
CA ARG A 26 -0.89 -12.15 -2.49
C ARG A 26 -1.77 -12.99 -1.59
N ILE A 27 -2.78 -12.41 -0.93
CA ILE A 27 -3.74 -13.17 -0.09
C ILE A 27 -4.54 -14.13 -0.97
N ILE A 28 -5.05 -13.69 -2.11
CA ILE A 28 -5.80 -14.55 -3.04
C ILE A 28 -4.92 -15.71 -3.52
N ASN A 29 -3.67 -15.44 -3.89
CA ASN A 29 -2.72 -16.46 -4.30
C ASN A 29 -2.37 -17.43 -3.17
N PHE A 30 -2.24 -16.93 -1.93
CA PHE A 30 -2.06 -17.78 -0.75
C PHE A 30 -3.23 -18.74 -0.55
N VAL A 31 -4.47 -18.23 -0.61
CA VAL A 31 -5.68 -19.04 -0.52
C VAL A 31 -5.73 -20.11 -1.63
N LYS A 32 -5.45 -19.70 -2.87
CA LYS A 32 -5.39 -20.60 -4.03
C LYS A 32 -4.35 -21.71 -3.83
N THR A 33 -3.15 -21.36 -3.38
CA THR A 33 -2.05 -22.31 -3.18
C THR A 33 -2.34 -23.28 -2.04
N THR A 34 -3.01 -22.80 -0.99
CA THR A 34 -3.27 -23.59 0.21
C THR A 34 -4.47 -24.54 0.04
N PHE A 35 -5.56 -24.07 -0.59
CA PHE A 35 -6.83 -24.77 -0.66
C PHE A 35 -7.20 -25.28 -2.05
N GLY A 36 -6.39 -24.97 -3.06
CA GLY A 36 -6.63 -25.35 -4.45
C GLY A 36 -7.42 -24.30 -5.25
N SER A 37 -7.27 -24.39 -6.57
CA SER A 37 -7.95 -23.46 -7.50
C SER A 37 -9.46 -23.69 -7.56
N GLU A 38 -9.89 -24.93 -7.36
CA GLU A 38 -11.30 -25.34 -7.52
C GLU A 38 -12.20 -24.72 -6.45
N SER A 39 -11.68 -24.57 -5.22
CA SER A 39 -12.41 -23.98 -4.09
C SER A 39 -12.11 -22.47 -3.87
N LEU A 40 -11.32 -21.86 -4.76
CA LEU A 40 -10.87 -20.47 -4.56
C LEU A 40 -12.05 -19.50 -4.39
N SER A 41 -13.01 -19.53 -5.30
CA SER A 41 -14.16 -18.60 -5.26
C SER A 41 -14.98 -18.75 -3.99
N GLU A 42 -15.21 -19.99 -3.55
CA GLU A 42 -15.95 -20.28 -2.31
C GLU A 42 -15.19 -19.77 -1.08
N ASN A 43 -13.89 -20.03 -1.02
CA ASN A 43 -13.05 -19.57 0.09
C ASN A 43 -12.95 -18.04 0.16
N ILE A 44 -12.77 -17.36 -0.98
CA ILE A 44 -12.76 -15.88 -1.02
C ILE A 44 -14.11 -15.33 -0.55
N ASN A 45 -15.22 -15.84 -1.06
CA ASN A 45 -16.56 -15.42 -0.64
C ASN A 45 -16.79 -15.65 0.86
N PHE A 46 -16.31 -16.76 1.41
CA PHE A 46 -16.38 -17.03 2.85
C PHE A 46 -15.58 -16.01 3.65
N ILE A 47 -14.33 -15.74 3.26
CA ILE A 47 -13.48 -14.76 3.92
C ILE A 47 -14.14 -13.37 3.89
N GLU A 48 -14.58 -12.91 2.72
CA GLU A 48 -15.20 -11.60 2.56
C GLU A 48 -16.52 -11.46 3.32
N LYS A 49 -17.31 -12.54 3.40
CA LYS A 49 -18.50 -12.60 4.25
C LYS A 49 -18.14 -12.45 5.73
N CYS A 50 -17.08 -13.10 6.20
CA CYS A 50 -16.61 -12.97 7.58
C CYS A 50 -16.08 -11.57 7.88
N LEU A 51 -15.43 -10.93 6.92
CA LEU A 51 -14.91 -9.56 7.04
C LEU A 51 -16.01 -8.49 6.90
N GLY A 52 -17.14 -8.82 6.28
CA GLY A 52 -18.19 -7.87 5.92
C GLY A 52 -17.79 -6.89 4.80
N LYS A 53 -16.72 -7.17 4.09
CA LYS A 53 -16.14 -6.35 3.00
C LYS A 53 -15.16 -7.17 2.17
N THR A 54 -14.75 -6.64 1.02
CA THR A 54 -13.72 -7.31 0.21
C THR A 54 -12.36 -7.37 0.93
N ILE A 55 -11.56 -8.37 0.59
CA ILE A 55 -10.20 -8.53 1.13
C ILE A 55 -9.41 -7.24 0.93
N ARG A 56 -9.43 -6.65 -0.27
CA ARG A 56 -8.75 -5.38 -0.57
C ARG A 56 -9.21 -4.24 0.33
N ALA A 57 -10.52 -4.07 0.48
CA ALA A 57 -11.08 -3.02 1.33
C ALA A 57 -10.67 -3.17 2.81
N TYR A 58 -10.60 -4.41 3.31
CA TYR A 58 -10.11 -4.69 4.66
C TYR A 58 -8.62 -4.35 4.80
N MET A 59 -7.79 -4.80 3.86
CA MET A 59 -6.34 -4.57 3.91
C MET A 59 -5.98 -3.09 3.85
N VAL A 60 -6.70 -2.31 3.03
CA VAL A 60 -6.45 -0.86 2.89
C VAL A 60 -6.95 -0.06 4.09
N LYS A 61 -8.10 -0.43 4.68
CA LYS A 61 -8.80 0.43 5.66
C LYS A 61 -8.62 -0.01 7.10
N ASP A 62 -8.58 -1.32 7.37
CA ASP A 62 -8.74 -1.84 8.73
C ASP A 62 -7.53 -2.65 9.22
N PHE A 63 -6.90 -3.42 8.35
CA PHE A 63 -5.86 -4.39 8.70
C PHE A 63 -4.77 -3.79 9.59
N TYR A 64 -4.24 -2.62 9.22
CA TYR A 64 -3.09 -2.08 9.94
C TYR A 64 -3.46 -1.59 11.34
N GLU A 65 -4.65 -1.04 11.53
CA GLU A 65 -5.17 -0.69 12.87
C GLU A 65 -5.36 -1.94 13.75
N ASP A 66 -5.85 -3.04 13.17
CA ASP A 66 -5.99 -4.31 13.89
C ASP A 66 -4.63 -4.92 14.20
N HIS A 67 -3.66 -4.80 13.29
CA HIS A 67 -2.28 -5.21 13.50
C HIS A 67 -1.64 -4.42 14.66
N ILE A 68 -1.78 -3.08 14.67
CA ILE A 68 -1.29 -2.22 15.76
C ILE A 68 -1.90 -2.62 17.10
N LYS A 69 -3.22 -2.86 17.15
CA LYS A 69 -3.92 -3.29 18.37
C LYS A 69 -3.41 -4.64 18.86
N ARG A 70 -3.31 -5.63 17.97
CA ARG A 70 -2.84 -6.99 18.27
C ARG A 70 -1.44 -6.99 18.85
N TYR A 71 -0.55 -6.17 18.30
CA TYR A 71 0.84 -6.04 18.75
C TYR A 71 1.05 -4.96 19.81
N LYS A 72 -0.03 -4.48 20.46
CA LYS A 72 0.03 -3.50 21.55
C LYS A 72 0.89 -2.28 21.19
N LYS A 73 0.65 -1.72 20.01
CA LYS A 73 1.39 -0.59 19.41
C LYS A 73 2.86 -0.87 19.09
N ARG A 74 3.26 -2.12 18.97
CA ARG A 74 4.62 -2.55 18.57
C ARG A 74 4.55 -3.40 17.31
N PRO A 75 4.15 -2.83 16.14
CA PRO A 75 3.94 -3.60 14.93
C PRO A 75 5.25 -4.22 14.44
N ILE A 76 5.18 -5.47 14.03
CA ILE A 76 6.30 -6.18 13.37
C ILE A 76 6.30 -5.96 11.86
N TYR A 77 5.15 -5.60 11.28
CA TYR A 77 5.05 -5.06 9.94
C TYR A 77 4.98 -3.54 10.00
N TRP A 78 5.82 -2.89 9.24
CA TRP A 78 5.81 -1.45 9.10
C TRP A 78 5.05 -1.05 7.85
N MET A 79 4.16 -0.07 7.98
CA MET A 79 3.42 0.49 6.87
C MET A 79 4.04 1.83 6.49
N VAL A 80 4.72 1.88 5.34
CA VAL A 80 5.01 3.17 4.70
C VAL A 80 3.70 3.79 4.26
N SER A 81 3.49 5.07 4.52
CA SER A 81 2.23 5.74 4.22
C SER A 81 2.44 7.19 3.85
N SER A 82 1.93 7.60 2.70
CA SER A 82 1.79 9.03 2.41
C SER A 82 0.77 9.69 3.35
N PRO A 83 0.81 11.01 3.56
CA PRO A 83 0.02 11.70 4.60
C PRO A 83 -1.49 11.46 4.52
N LYS A 84 -2.04 11.37 3.29
CA LYS A 84 -3.47 11.08 3.06
C LYS A 84 -3.73 9.63 2.68
N LYS A 85 -2.74 8.75 2.86
CA LYS A 85 -2.82 7.33 2.53
C LYS A 85 -3.05 7.05 1.02
N GLY A 86 -2.68 7.99 0.17
CA GLY A 86 -2.74 7.82 -1.29
C GLY A 86 -1.81 6.72 -1.81
N PHE A 87 -0.71 6.48 -1.09
CA PHE A 87 0.18 5.34 -1.26
C PHE A 87 0.48 4.71 0.10
N MET A 88 0.40 3.38 0.15
CA MET A 88 0.82 2.59 1.30
C MET A 88 1.56 1.34 0.84
N SER A 89 2.54 0.89 1.63
CA SER A 89 3.19 -0.41 1.45
C SER A 89 3.59 -1.02 2.78
N LEU A 90 3.52 -2.35 2.88
CA LEU A 90 3.94 -3.11 4.04
C LEU A 90 5.37 -3.62 3.86
N SER A 91 6.13 -3.60 4.94
CA SER A 91 7.46 -4.20 5.03
C SER A 91 7.62 -4.95 6.35
N TYR A 92 8.25 -6.11 6.32
CA TYR A 92 8.52 -6.87 7.54
C TYR A 92 9.79 -6.33 8.22
N MET A 93 9.67 -5.87 9.46
CA MET A 93 10.74 -5.19 10.20
C MET A 93 12.02 -6.02 10.31
N HIS A 94 11.92 -7.34 10.57
CA HIS A 94 13.09 -8.22 10.70
C HIS A 94 13.84 -8.49 9.39
N ARG A 95 13.27 -8.05 8.25
CA ARG A 95 13.91 -8.09 6.93
C ARG A 95 14.29 -6.68 6.45
N TYR A 96 14.32 -5.72 7.35
CA TYR A 96 14.73 -4.37 7.02
C TYR A 96 16.19 -4.35 6.55
N THR A 97 16.43 -3.61 5.49
CA THR A 97 17.76 -3.22 5.02
C THR A 97 17.75 -1.72 4.76
N ASN A 98 18.87 -1.06 4.88
CA ASN A 98 18.93 0.41 4.82
C ASN A 98 18.60 1.00 3.45
N ASP A 99 18.43 0.17 2.42
CA ASP A 99 17.95 0.55 1.09
C ASP A 99 16.43 0.37 0.91
N LEU A 100 15.69 -0.05 1.95
CA LEU A 100 14.24 -0.29 1.88
C LEU A 100 13.48 0.90 1.29
N PHE A 101 13.72 2.11 1.80
CA PHE A 101 13.00 3.30 1.33
C PHE A 101 13.38 3.69 -0.10
N ALA A 102 14.59 3.39 -0.55
CA ALA A 102 14.98 3.55 -1.95
C ALA A 102 14.22 2.58 -2.87
N ARG A 103 14.00 1.33 -2.44
CA ARG A 103 13.16 0.37 -3.18
C ARG A 103 11.69 0.82 -3.21
N VAL A 104 11.13 1.21 -2.06
CA VAL A 104 9.76 1.76 -2.00
C VAL A 104 9.60 2.93 -2.95
N GLN A 105 10.56 3.85 -2.97
CA GLN A 105 10.54 5.03 -3.81
C GLN A 105 10.59 4.67 -5.31
N ASN A 106 11.61 3.93 -5.72
CA ASN A 106 11.93 3.74 -7.12
C ASN A 106 11.08 2.66 -7.80
N ASN A 107 10.82 1.54 -7.08
CA ASN A 107 10.14 0.39 -7.68
C ASN A 107 8.62 0.46 -7.53
N TYR A 108 8.11 1.26 -6.56
CA TYR A 108 6.68 1.28 -6.26
C TYR A 108 6.05 2.66 -6.34
N LEU A 109 6.50 3.65 -5.53
CA LEU A 109 5.84 4.96 -5.51
C LEU A 109 5.92 5.68 -6.86
N ARG A 110 7.09 5.75 -7.46
CA ARG A 110 7.28 6.43 -8.76
C ARG A 110 6.61 5.68 -9.90
N GLU A 111 6.63 4.36 -9.87
CA GLU A 111 5.88 3.54 -10.83
C GLU A 111 4.37 3.75 -10.67
N TYR A 112 3.87 3.82 -9.44
CA TYR A 112 2.47 4.11 -9.17
C TYR A 112 2.06 5.49 -9.68
N ILE A 113 2.89 6.53 -9.46
CA ILE A 113 2.67 7.86 -10.01
C ILE A 113 2.54 7.78 -11.54
N THR A 114 3.45 7.08 -12.21
CA THR A 114 3.41 6.90 -13.68
C THR A 114 2.14 6.18 -14.13
N LYS A 115 1.71 5.13 -13.41
CA LYS A 115 0.46 4.40 -13.72
C LYS A 115 -0.78 5.28 -13.52
N LEU A 116 -0.80 6.13 -12.49
CA LEU A 116 -1.88 7.10 -12.28
C LEU A 116 -1.95 8.14 -13.40
N GLU A 117 -0.81 8.65 -13.87
CA GLU A 117 -0.77 9.55 -15.03
C GLU A 117 -1.33 8.87 -16.29
N GLY A 118 -0.93 7.64 -16.57
CA GLY A 118 -1.48 6.87 -17.68
C GLY A 118 -2.99 6.63 -17.57
N THR A 119 -3.49 6.33 -16.36
CA THR A 119 -4.93 6.19 -16.11
C THR A 119 -5.67 7.50 -16.36
N LYS A 120 -5.12 8.63 -15.94
CA LYS A 120 -5.67 9.95 -16.19
C LYS A 120 -5.79 10.25 -17.71
N ASP A 121 -4.78 9.87 -18.48
CA ASP A 121 -4.80 10.09 -19.93
C ASP A 121 -5.87 9.22 -20.64
N ILE A 122 -6.04 7.97 -20.20
CA ILE A 122 -7.14 7.12 -20.67
C ILE A 122 -8.52 7.74 -20.35
N LEU A 123 -8.70 8.24 -19.12
CA LEU A 123 -9.95 8.90 -18.72
C LEU A 123 -10.22 10.18 -19.54
N ARG A 124 -9.20 10.93 -19.90
CA ARG A 124 -9.33 12.10 -20.78
C ARG A 124 -9.83 11.73 -22.18
N GLN A 125 -9.40 10.58 -22.71
CA GLN A 125 -9.91 10.07 -23.99
C GLN A 125 -11.39 9.77 -23.91
N ILE A 126 -11.92 9.23 -22.81
CA ILE A 126 -13.36 9.01 -22.62
C ILE A 126 -14.14 10.32 -22.66
N ILE A 127 -13.60 11.42 -22.13
CA ILE A 127 -14.28 12.72 -22.12
C ILE A 127 -14.45 13.28 -23.54
N VAL A 128 -13.45 13.09 -24.40
CA VAL A 128 -13.48 13.61 -25.79
C VAL A 128 -14.16 12.65 -26.79
N ASP A 129 -14.40 11.41 -26.40
CA ASP A 129 -15.08 10.42 -27.23
C ASP A 129 -16.55 10.81 -27.43
N GLU A 130 -16.95 11.04 -28.68
CA GLU A 130 -18.32 11.40 -29.03
C GLU A 130 -19.33 10.28 -28.74
N SER A 131 -18.88 9.03 -28.78
CA SER A 131 -19.72 7.85 -28.52
C SER A 131 -19.98 7.61 -27.03
N ALA A 132 -19.17 8.18 -26.14
CA ALA A 132 -19.29 7.99 -24.69
C ALA A 132 -20.53 8.71 -24.13
N SER A 133 -21.23 8.04 -23.21
CA SER A 133 -22.41 8.60 -22.56
C SER A 133 -22.06 9.81 -21.68
N SER A 134 -23.02 10.72 -21.48
CA SER A 134 -22.87 11.86 -20.57
C SER A 134 -22.55 11.43 -19.14
N LYS A 135 -22.99 10.23 -18.72
CA LYS A 135 -22.67 9.65 -17.42
C LYS A 135 -21.21 9.26 -17.36
N ASP A 136 -20.71 8.53 -18.37
CA ASP A 136 -19.31 8.07 -18.41
C ASP A 136 -18.34 9.26 -18.42
N LYS A 137 -18.66 10.31 -19.17
CA LYS A 137 -17.86 11.56 -19.19
C LYS A 137 -17.81 12.24 -17.82
N LYS A 138 -18.93 12.32 -17.10
CA LYS A 138 -18.96 12.89 -15.73
C LYS A 138 -18.20 12.03 -14.73
N ASP A 139 -18.31 10.71 -14.84
CA ASP A 139 -17.58 9.79 -13.97
C ASP A 139 -16.06 9.83 -14.25
N ALA A 140 -15.67 9.97 -15.53
CA ALA A 140 -14.27 10.17 -15.91
C ALA A 140 -13.72 11.50 -15.37
N ASP A 141 -14.45 12.61 -15.49
CA ASP A 141 -14.03 13.93 -14.96
C ASP A 141 -13.84 13.89 -13.44
N ARG A 142 -14.75 13.24 -12.71
CA ARG A 142 -14.60 13.07 -11.26
C ARG A 142 -13.35 12.26 -10.91
N LYS A 143 -13.13 11.12 -11.57
CA LYS A 143 -11.94 10.28 -11.35
C LYS A 143 -10.65 11.00 -11.69
N ILE A 144 -10.63 11.83 -12.74
CA ILE A 144 -9.45 12.64 -13.07
C ILE A 144 -9.10 13.59 -11.91
N LYS A 145 -10.10 14.28 -11.35
CA LYS A 145 -9.88 15.19 -10.20
C LYS A 145 -9.35 14.45 -8.98
N ASP A 146 -9.87 13.26 -8.70
CA ASP A 146 -9.41 12.42 -7.60
C ASP A 146 -7.95 11.99 -7.82
N ILE A 147 -7.60 11.56 -9.03
CA ILE A 147 -6.23 11.20 -9.41
C ILE A 147 -5.29 12.41 -9.32
N GLU A 148 -5.69 13.58 -9.79
CA GLU A 148 -4.87 14.79 -9.72
C GLU A 148 -4.57 15.22 -8.28
N ASN A 149 -5.54 15.10 -7.38
CA ASN A 149 -5.35 15.36 -5.96
C ASN A 149 -4.39 14.32 -5.33
N LYS A 150 -4.54 13.04 -5.69
CA LYS A 150 -3.65 11.98 -5.25
C LYS A 150 -2.22 12.20 -5.78
N LEU A 151 -2.05 12.52 -7.06
CA LEU A 151 -0.75 12.83 -7.66
C LEU A 151 -0.02 13.99 -6.96
N LYS A 152 -0.73 15.08 -6.64
CA LYS A 152 -0.15 16.20 -5.89
C LYS A 152 0.42 15.75 -4.54
N GLU A 153 -0.35 14.94 -3.81
CA GLU A 153 0.10 14.37 -2.54
C GLU A 153 1.34 13.50 -2.71
N LEU A 154 1.30 12.56 -3.67
CA LEU A 154 2.36 11.57 -3.86
C LEU A 154 3.67 12.21 -4.34
N ILE A 155 3.61 13.19 -5.24
CA ILE A 155 4.78 13.92 -5.71
C ILE A 155 5.41 14.72 -4.57
N SER A 156 4.61 15.38 -3.72
CA SER A 156 5.12 16.07 -2.53
C SER A 156 5.74 15.09 -1.54
N PHE A 157 5.09 13.95 -1.29
CA PHE A 157 5.61 12.91 -0.39
C PHE A 157 6.94 12.33 -0.90
N ASP A 158 7.05 12.02 -2.20
CA ASP A 158 8.31 11.57 -2.80
C ASP A 158 9.44 12.60 -2.59
N ARG A 159 9.19 13.85 -3.00
CA ARG A 159 10.19 14.91 -2.99
C ARG A 159 10.59 15.35 -1.57
N ASP A 160 9.59 15.65 -0.73
CA ASP A 160 9.80 16.37 0.51
C ASP A 160 10.09 15.45 1.71
N VAL A 161 9.71 14.18 1.61
CA VAL A 161 9.85 13.22 2.71
C VAL A 161 10.67 12.01 2.29
N LEU A 162 10.16 11.17 1.38
CA LEU A 162 10.72 9.85 1.11
C LEU A 162 12.13 9.91 0.53
N THR A 163 12.45 10.92 -0.30
CA THR A 163 13.78 11.11 -0.88
C THR A 163 14.87 11.20 0.18
N SER A 164 14.64 11.92 1.28
CA SER A 164 15.60 12.04 2.38
C SER A 164 15.92 10.67 3.01
N TYR A 165 14.88 9.87 3.28
CA TYR A 165 15.07 8.52 3.87
C TYR A 165 15.70 7.53 2.89
N ALA A 166 15.37 7.62 1.60
CA ALA A 166 15.97 6.80 0.56
C ALA A 166 17.47 7.06 0.38
N GLN A 167 17.91 8.31 0.56
CA GLN A 167 19.31 8.71 0.44
C GLN A 167 20.14 8.46 1.69
N ASN A 168 19.57 8.71 2.87
CA ASN A 168 20.29 8.64 4.15
C ASN A 168 20.61 7.20 4.59
N ARG A 169 19.90 6.20 4.06
CA ARG A 169 20.14 4.78 4.32
C ARG A 169 20.37 4.47 5.80
N VAL A 170 19.42 4.89 6.64
CA VAL A 170 19.52 4.76 8.11
C VAL A 170 19.52 3.30 8.51
N ASP A 171 20.49 2.87 9.29
CA ASP A 171 20.54 1.54 9.88
C ASP A 171 19.67 1.45 11.14
N ILE A 172 19.16 0.24 11.42
CA ILE A 172 18.46 -0.08 12.65
C ILE A 172 19.23 -1.15 13.42
N ASP A 173 19.06 -1.11 14.74
CA ASP A 173 19.44 -2.20 15.61
C ASP A 173 18.16 -2.84 16.17
N LEU A 174 17.96 -4.11 15.90
CA LEU A 174 16.77 -4.83 16.37
C LEU A 174 16.72 -4.93 17.90
N ASP A 175 17.87 -4.89 18.57
CA ASP A 175 17.97 -4.90 20.03
C ASP A 175 17.47 -3.60 20.67
N ASP A 176 17.44 -2.48 19.94
CA ASP A 176 16.82 -1.22 20.38
C ASP A 176 15.29 -1.36 20.59
N GLY A 177 14.69 -2.40 20.01
CA GLY A 177 13.27 -2.68 20.07
C GLY A 177 12.44 -1.90 19.06
N VAL A 178 11.17 -2.34 18.91
CA VAL A 178 10.27 -1.85 17.85
C VAL A 178 10.00 -0.35 17.98
N LYS A 179 9.79 0.17 19.19
CA LYS A 179 9.43 1.58 19.41
C LYS A 179 10.54 2.53 18.96
N VAL A 180 11.78 2.25 19.36
CA VAL A 180 12.94 3.09 19.02
C VAL A 180 13.15 3.10 17.51
N ASN A 181 13.17 1.92 16.90
CA ASN A 181 13.37 1.80 15.46
C ASN A 181 12.23 2.43 14.64
N TYR A 182 10.97 2.27 15.07
CA TYR A 182 9.83 2.90 14.39
C TYR A 182 9.93 4.42 14.39
N ASN A 183 10.35 5.00 15.51
CA ASN A 183 10.47 6.45 15.66
C ASN A 183 11.57 7.07 14.80
N LYS A 184 12.60 6.30 14.38
CA LYS A 184 13.60 6.75 13.41
C LYS A 184 12.96 7.12 12.06
N PHE A 185 11.78 6.54 11.73
CA PHE A 185 11.11 6.65 10.44
C PHE A 185 9.67 7.20 10.53
N LYS A 186 9.31 7.86 11.62
CA LYS A 186 7.94 8.31 11.91
C LYS A 186 7.29 9.18 10.82
N GLU A 187 8.09 9.88 10.02
CA GLU A 187 7.57 10.77 8.97
C GLU A 187 7.16 10.02 7.70
N VAL A 188 7.73 8.82 7.46
CA VAL A 188 7.40 7.96 6.32
C VAL A 188 6.51 6.80 6.71
N LEU A 189 6.41 6.48 8.00
CA LEU A 189 5.59 5.38 8.49
C LEU A 189 4.20 5.86 8.93
N TYR A 190 3.25 4.94 8.89
CA TYR A 190 1.89 5.17 9.35
C TYR A 190 1.87 5.68 10.80
N PRO A 191 1.18 6.79 11.11
CA PRO A 191 1.21 7.38 12.45
C PRO A 191 0.53 6.49 13.49
N ILE A 192 1.26 6.13 14.56
CA ILE A 192 0.73 5.35 15.69
C ILE A 192 0.54 6.26 16.89
N LYS A 193 -0.72 6.50 17.26
CA LYS A 193 -1.06 7.38 18.41
C LYS A 193 -0.46 6.85 19.71
N GLY A 194 0.34 7.68 20.37
CA GLY A 194 0.93 7.38 21.69
C GLY A 194 2.14 6.43 21.62
N LEU A 195 2.76 6.26 20.45
CA LEU A 195 4.04 5.60 20.34
C LEU A 195 5.18 6.46 20.91
N ASP A 196 5.04 7.79 20.82
CA ASP A 196 6.00 8.79 21.32
C ASP A 196 5.92 9.01 22.85
N LYS A 197 4.92 8.43 23.53
CA LYS A 197 4.77 8.52 24.97
C LYS A 197 5.45 7.33 25.64
N GLU A 198 6.32 7.59 26.59
CA GLU A 198 6.90 6.59 27.48
C GLU A 198 5.85 5.83 28.28
#